data_4f2f6ad6fa343c321cfda5805545784e
#
_entry.id   4f2f6ad6fa343c321cfda5805545784e
#
_cell.length_a   1.000
_cell.length_b   1.000
_cell.length_c   1.000
_cell.angle_alpha   90.00
_cell.angle_beta   90.00
_cell.angle_gamma   90.00
#
_symmetry.space_group_name_H-M   'P 1'
#
loop_
_entity.id
_entity.type
_entity.pdbx_description
1 polymer ?
#
loop_
_entity_poly.entity_id
_entity_poly.type
_entity_poly.pdbx_seq_one_letter_code
_entity_poly.pdbx_strand_id
1 'polypeptide(L)'
;MKIFHVDSSAKRERSNSRALSREFIENLRAEGVDVEIDYLDVTVDTPAHVTEAFAIATYHAEHERTDAMRATLAPSDALCKRLLEADAFVFAMPMYNWSMPSAFKAFVDNITRTGITYKNAEDGTIVGQLSRQKALFITTRGADLRPGKAFSSMDALTPALKAAFSFVGVNEPRFVDAQPLQFSDQEARTEALRRAKAELAGVAAEWAALEKMRVGSAEVETA
;
A
#
# COMPACT_ATOMS: atom_id res chain seq x y z
N MET A 1 -0.12 -0.83 -17.23
CA MET A 1 0.22 -0.46 -15.83
C MET A 1 0.11 -1.69 -14.95
N LYS A 2 1.20 -2.12 -14.31
CA LYS A 2 1.21 -3.24 -13.35
C LYS A 2 0.94 -2.70 -11.95
N ILE A 3 -0.14 -3.15 -11.29
CA ILE A 3 -0.54 -2.71 -9.96
C ILE A 3 -0.36 -3.85 -8.95
N PHE A 4 0.44 -3.62 -7.91
CA PHE A 4 0.45 -4.48 -6.74
C PHE A 4 -0.69 -4.07 -5.80
N HIS A 5 -1.75 -4.91 -5.75
CA HIS A 5 -2.97 -4.66 -4.98
C HIS A 5 -2.99 -5.54 -3.72
N VAL A 6 -3.02 -4.91 -2.56
CA VAL A 6 -3.02 -5.61 -1.27
C VAL A 6 -4.29 -5.26 -0.48
N ASP A 7 -5.09 -6.27 -0.19
CA ASP A 7 -6.23 -6.18 0.72
C ASP A 7 -5.88 -6.74 2.10
N SER A 8 -6.34 -6.05 3.16
CA SER A 8 -6.06 -6.48 4.55
C SER A 8 -7.27 -6.47 5.48
N SER A 9 -8.48 -6.39 4.93
CA SER A 9 -9.71 -6.50 5.71
C SER A 9 -10.04 -7.96 6.05
N ALA A 10 -10.23 -8.27 7.33
CA ALA A 10 -10.72 -9.58 7.77
C ALA A 10 -12.14 -9.89 7.27
N LYS A 11 -12.95 -8.85 6.98
CA LYS A 11 -14.25 -9.02 6.32
C LYS A 11 -14.02 -9.18 4.82
N ARG A 12 -14.59 -10.21 4.22
CA ARG A 12 -14.45 -10.45 2.77
C ARG A 12 -15.55 -9.76 1.98
N GLU A 13 -16.75 -10.32 1.93
CA GLU A 13 -17.86 -9.81 1.11
C GLU A 13 -18.44 -8.49 1.61
N ARG A 14 -18.42 -8.25 2.92
CA ARG A 14 -18.94 -7.03 3.55
C ARG A 14 -17.87 -5.99 3.86
N SER A 15 -16.76 -6.03 3.17
CA SER A 15 -15.67 -5.08 3.38
C SER A 15 -15.82 -3.85 2.51
N ASN A 16 -15.95 -2.68 3.13
CA ASN A 16 -15.98 -1.42 2.40
C ASN A 16 -14.63 -1.11 1.72
N SER A 17 -13.49 -1.39 2.37
CA SER A 17 -12.18 -1.13 1.78
C SER A 17 -11.95 -1.97 0.52
N ARG A 18 -12.32 -3.26 0.54
CA ARG A 18 -12.25 -4.15 -0.63
C ARG A 18 -13.19 -3.72 -1.75
N ALA A 19 -14.39 -3.23 -1.42
CA ALA A 19 -15.33 -2.71 -2.41
C ALA A 19 -14.77 -1.45 -3.09
N LEU A 20 -14.21 -0.53 -2.31
CA LEU A 20 -13.62 0.70 -2.81
C LEU A 20 -12.36 0.44 -3.66
N SER A 21 -11.50 -0.52 -3.28
CA SER A 21 -10.32 -0.86 -4.09
C SER A 21 -10.69 -1.48 -5.43
N ARG A 22 -11.69 -2.36 -5.46
CA ARG A 22 -12.21 -2.90 -6.74
C ARG A 22 -12.78 -1.79 -7.63
N GLU A 23 -13.59 -0.92 -7.07
CA GLU A 23 -14.16 0.23 -7.80
C GLU A 23 -13.08 1.14 -8.38
N PHE A 24 -11.99 1.38 -7.63
CA PHE A 24 -10.84 2.13 -8.15
C PHE A 24 -10.19 1.45 -9.36
N ILE A 25 -9.98 0.14 -9.32
CA ILE A 25 -9.43 -0.63 -10.46
C ILE A 25 -10.38 -0.59 -11.66
N GLU A 26 -11.69 -0.70 -11.43
CA GLU A 26 -12.71 -0.58 -12.48
C GLU A 26 -12.71 0.82 -13.11
N ASN A 27 -12.57 1.88 -12.31
CA ASN A 27 -12.45 3.25 -12.80
C ASN A 27 -11.20 3.43 -13.66
N LEU A 28 -10.03 2.89 -13.29
CA LEU A 28 -8.82 2.93 -14.13
C LEU A 28 -9.04 2.26 -15.48
N ARG A 29 -9.70 1.10 -15.50
CA ARG A 29 -10.03 0.40 -16.74
C ARG A 29 -11.03 1.18 -17.60
N ALA A 30 -12.02 1.81 -16.97
CA ALA A 30 -12.99 2.67 -17.66
C ALA A 30 -12.33 3.91 -18.30
N GLU A 31 -11.25 4.42 -17.70
CA GLU A 31 -10.41 5.48 -18.26
C GLU A 31 -9.49 4.98 -19.39
N GLY A 32 -9.55 3.71 -19.75
CA GLY A 32 -8.80 3.10 -20.86
C GLY A 32 -7.37 2.68 -20.50
N VAL A 33 -7.06 2.53 -19.21
CA VAL A 33 -5.76 1.98 -18.77
C VAL A 33 -5.78 0.47 -18.87
N ASP A 34 -4.81 -0.13 -19.56
CA ASP A 34 -4.55 -1.56 -19.49
C ASP A 34 -3.90 -1.90 -18.14
N VAL A 35 -4.67 -2.58 -17.26
CA VAL A 35 -4.29 -2.85 -15.87
C VAL A 35 -4.05 -4.32 -15.66
N GLU A 36 -2.79 -4.68 -15.37
CA GLU A 36 -2.37 -5.98 -14.84
C GLU A 36 -2.37 -5.93 -13.30
N ILE A 37 -3.07 -6.85 -12.66
CA ILE A 37 -3.17 -6.92 -11.20
C ILE A 37 -2.33 -8.06 -10.65
N ASP A 38 -1.33 -7.70 -9.85
CA ASP A 38 -0.65 -8.60 -8.93
C ASP A 38 -1.32 -8.47 -7.55
N TYR A 39 -2.16 -9.46 -7.18
CA TYR A 39 -3.02 -9.40 -6.00
C TYR A 39 -2.46 -10.17 -4.82
N LEU A 40 -2.59 -9.59 -3.61
CA LEU A 40 -2.28 -10.23 -2.33
C LEU A 40 -3.38 -9.94 -1.31
N ASP A 41 -3.98 -10.97 -0.74
CA ASP A 41 -4.82 -10.87 0.45
C ASP A 41 -4.02 -11.29 1.68
N VAL A 42 -3.51 -10.31 2.43
CA VAL A 42 -2.70 -10.59 3.62
C VAL A 42 -3.49 -11.23 4.77
N THR A 43 -4.81 -11.34 4.67
CA THR A 43 -5.61 -12.09 5.65
C THR A 43 -5.70 -13.59 5.32
N VAL A 44 -5.26 -13.98 4.14
CA VAL A 44 -5.16 -15.37 3.66
C VAL A 44 -3.70 -15.80 3.66
N ASP A 45 -2.89 -15.05 2.94
CA ASP A 45 -1.45 -15.27 2.79
C ASP A 45 -0.71 -14.23 3.65
N THR A 46 -0.88 -14.35 4.97
CA THR A 46 -0.25 -13.44 5.92
C THR A 46 1.25 -13.68 5.96
N PRO A 47 2.09 -12.66 5.68
CA PRO A 47 3.52 -12.76 5.88
C PRO A 47 3.85 -13.13 7.33
N ALA A 48 4.86 -13.94 7.53
CA ALA A 48 5.26 -14.37 8.86
C ALA A 48 5.65 -13.16 9.73
N HIS A 49 5.32 -13.23 11.03
CA HIS A 49 5.85 -12.25 11.97
C HIS A 49 7.37 -12.34 12.03
N VAL A 50 8.02 -11.20 12.31
CA VAL A 50 9.47 -11.14 12.50
C VAL A 50 9.89 -12.07 13.64
N THR A 51 10.77 -13.01 13.32
CA THR A 51 11.39 -13.93 14.28
C THR A 51 12.84 -13.54 14.55
N GLU A 52 13.46 -14.11 15.57
CA GLU A 52 14.88 -13.94 15.83
C GLU A 52 15.73 -14.32 14.61
N ALA A 53 15.43 -15.47 14.00
CA ALA A 53 16.14 -15.94 12.80
C ALA A 53 16.00 -14.96 11.62
N PHE A 54 14.82 -14.37 11.41
CA PHE A 54 14.60 -13.35 10.39
C PHE A 54 15.41 -12.08 10.71
N ALA A 55 15.33 -11.58 11.95
CA ALA A 55 16.05 -10.40 12.37
C ALA A 55 17.57 -10.57 12.20
N ILE A 56 18.13 -11.70 12.66
CA ILE A 56 19.55 -12.02 12.47
C ILE A 56 19.91 -12.03 10.99
N ALA A 57 19.14 -12.74 10.16
CA ALA A 57 19.44 -12.90 8.74
C ALA A 57 19.41 -11.58 7.95
N THR A 58 18.55 -10.62 8.34
CA THR A 58 18.47 -9.30 7.68
C THR A 58 19.69 -8.42 7.93
N TYR A 59 20.40 -8.59 9.06
CA TYR A 59 21.61 -7.82 9.38
C TYR A 59 22.90 -8.40 8.78
N HIS A 60 22.86 -9.64 8.25
CA HIS A 60 24.00 -10.21 7.55
C HIS A 60 24.05 -9.71 6.09
N ALA A 61 25.26 -9.38 5.63
CA ALA A 61 25.49 -9.09 4.23
C ALA A 61 25.14 -10.31 3.37
N GLU A 62 24.70 -10.12 2.14
CA GLU A 62 24.19 -11.19 1.29
C GLU A 62 25.20 -12.34 1.11
N HIS A 63 26.48 -12.00 0.94
CA HIS A 63 27.57 -12.98 0.76
C HIS A 63 27.93 -13.77 2.03
N GLU A 64 27.49 -13.29 3.22
CA GLU A 64 27.72 -13.95 4.52
C GLU A 64 26.55 -14.84 4.94
N ARG A 65 25.41 -14.75 4.23
CA ARG A 65 24.21 -15.51 4.59
C ARG A 65 24.38 -16.99 4.34
N THR A 66 24.06 -17.80 5.35
CA THR A 66 23.94 -19.25 5.23
C THR A 66 22.70 -19.63 4.39
N ASP A 67 22.61 -20.89 3.95
CA ASP A 67 21.43 -21.39 3.25
C ASP A 67 20.15 -21.30 4.09
N ALA A 68 20.26 -21.54 5.40
CA ALA A 68 19.15 -21.37 6.34
C ALA A 68 18.68 -19.91 6.43
N MET A 69 19.60 -18.94 6.45
CA MET A 69 19.26 -17.52 6.44
C MET A 69 18.59 -17.12 5.12
N ARG A 70 19.11 -17.60 3.98
CA ARG A 70 18.49 -17.38 2.67
C ARG A 70 17.07 -17.96 2.61
N ALA A 71 16.86 -19.16 3.08
CA ALA A 71 15.55 -19.79 3.15
C ALA A 71 14.57 -19.00 4.04
N THR A 72 15.05 -18.48 5.18
CA THR A 72 14.24 -17.64 6.09
C THR A 72 13.80 -16.34 5.42
N LEU A 73 14.65 -15.71 4.61
CA LEU A 73 14.38 -14.44 3.95
C LEU A 73 13.61 -14.59 2.63
N ALA A 74 13.62 -15.75 1.99
CA ALA A 74 13.07 -15.96 0.66
C ALA A 74 11.60 -15.49 0.49
N PRO A 75 10.66 -15.71 1.43
CA PRO A 75 9.30 -15.17 1.29
C PRO A 75 9.25 -13.64 1.28
N SER A 76 10.08 -13.00 2.11
CA SER A 76 10.22 -11.55 2.17
C SER A 76 10.87 -11.00 0.89
N ASP A 77 11.90 -11.66 0.37
CA ASP A 77 12.56 -11.30 -0.89
C ASP A 77 11.55 -11.35 -2.05
N ALA A 78 10.69 -12.36 -2.08
CA ALA A 78 9.63 -12.48 -3.08
C ALA A 78 8.62 -11.32 -3.01
N LEU A 79 8.22 -10.89 -1.80
CA LEU A 79 7.35 -9.72 -1.61
C LEU A 79 8.03 -8.43 -2.09
N CYS A 80 9.29 -8.21 -1.73
CA CYS A 80 10.07 -7.04 -2.16
C CYS A 80 10.20 -6.98 -3.69
N LYS A 81 10.40 -8.13 -4.33
CA LYS A 81 10.47 -8.23 -5.79
C LYS A 81 9.15 -7.76 -6.44
N ARG A 82 7.99 -8.21 -5.92
CA ARG A 82 6.68 -7.77 -6.41
C ARG A 82 6.50 -6.26 -6.33
N LEU A 83 6.96 -5.63 -5.23
CA LEU A 83 6.94 -4.17 -5.08
C LEU A 83 7.84 -3.47 -6.11
N LEU A 84 9.06 -3.95 -6.31
CA LEU A 84 10.00 -3.35 -7.27
C LEU A 84 9.53 -3.47 -8.72
N GLU A 85 8.79 -4.52 -9.06
CA GLU A 85 8.27 -4.78 -10.41
C GLU A 85 6.97 -4.02 -10.72
N ALA A 86 6.24 -3.53 -9.71
CA ALA A 86 5.01 -2.79 -9.91
C ALA A 86 5.26 -1.36 -10.41
N ASP A 87 4.30 -0.83 -11.15
CA ASP A 87 4.22 0.59 -11.51
C ASP A 87 3.50 1.41 -10.44
N ALA A 88 2.55 0.78 -9.73
CA ALA A 88 1.77 1.41 -8.69
C ALA A 88 1.33 0.43 -7.61
N PHE A 89 0.99 0.98 -6.44
CA PHE A 89 0.46 0.24 -5.29
C PHE A 89 -0.97 0.68 -4.98
N VAL A 90 -1.83 -0.29 -4.69
CA VAL A 90 -3.15 -0.07 -4.11
C VAL A 90 -3.24 -0.87 -2.82
N PHE A 91 -3.25 -0.19 -1.69
CA PHE A 91 -3.33 -0.78 -0.36
C PHE A 91 -4.69 -0.46 0.26
N ALA A 92 -5.55 -1.47 0.44
CA ALA A 92 -6.89 -1.28 0.97
C ALA A 92 -7.05 -1.95 2.34
N MET A 93 -7.45 -1.14 3.33
CA MET A 93 -7.52 -1.59 4.71
C MET A 93 -8.57 -0.88 5.55
N PRO A 94 -9.17 -1.56 6.54
CA PRO A 94 -9.85 -0.88 7.63
C PRO A 94 -8.83 -0.39 8.67
N MET A 95 -9.21 0.64 9.41
CA MET A 95 -8.56 0.94 10.68
C MET A 95 -9.05 -0.05 11.74
N TYR A 96 -8.13 -0.79 12.34
CA TYR A 96 -8.39 -1.65 13.50
C TYR A 96 -7.67 -1.08 14.72
N ASN A 97 -8.42 -0.87 15.81
CA ASN A 97 -7.86 -0.36 17.07
C ASN A 97 -6.91 0.84 16.85
N TRP A 98 -7.39 1.81 16.08
CA TRP A 98 -6.73 3.09 15.76
C TRP A 98 -5.51 3.00 14.82
N SER A 99 -5.14 1.80 14.36
CA SER A 99 -3.95 1.57 13.54
C SER A 99 -4.24 0.61 12.37
N MET A 100 -3.17 0.16 11.70
CA MET A 100 -3.26 -0.81 10.62
C MET A 100 -3.61 -2.22 11.14
N PRO A 101 -4.28 -3.05 10.34
CA PRO A 101 -4.48 -4.47 10.67
C PRO A 101 -3.15 -5.18 10.92
N SER A 102 -3.11 -6.11 11.88
CA SER A 102 -1.88 -6.84 12.23
C SER A 102 -1.26 -7.59 11.06
N ALA A 103 -2.09 -8.16 10.17
CA ALA A 103 -1.62 -8.81 8.95
C ALA A 103 -0.93 -7.83 7.99
N PHE A 104 -1.42 -6.59 7.90
CA PHE A 104 -0.77 -5.55 7.11
C PHE A 104 0.52 -5.07 7.78
N LYS A 105 0.57 -5.02 9.12
CA LYS A 105 1.82 -4.72 9.84
C LYS A 105 2.88 -5.79 9.58
N ALA A 106 2.51 -7.07 9.60
CA ALA A 106 3.41 -8.16 9.23
C ALA A 106 3.93 -8.00 7.78
N PHE A 107 3.07 -7.60 6.84
CA PHE A 107 3.49 -7.26 5.48
C PHE A 107 4.51 -6.12 5.47
N VAL A 108 4.26 -5.01 6.16
CA VAL A 108 5.20 -3.87 6.27
C VAL A 108 6.55 -4.30 6.83
N ASP A 109 6.55 -5.14 7.87
CA ASP A 109 7.79 -5.64 8.48
C ASP A 109 8.59 -6.54 7.53
N ASN A 110 7.92 -7.27 6.64
CA ASN A 110 8.56 -8.13 5.65
C ASN A 110 9.08 -7.38 4.42
N ILE A 111 8.55 -6.20 4.13
CA ILE A 111 8.99 -5.42 2.95
C ILE A 111 10.01 -4.34 3.27
N THR A 112 10.25 -4.05 4.55
CA THR A 112 11.27 -3.07 4.98
C THR A 112 12.63 -3.76 5.05
N ARG A 113 13.31 -3.84 3.91
CA ARG A 113 14.51 -4.69 3.72
C ARG A 113 15.71 -3.89 3.26
N THR A 114 16.76 -3.94 4.07
CA THR A 114 18.06 -3.36 3.69
C THR A 114 18.63 -4.04 2.45
N GLY A 115 19.20 -3.25 1.55
CA GLY A 115 19.76 -3.73 0.28
C GLY A 115 18.72 -3.99 -0.81
N ILE A 116 17.41 -4.04 -0.49
CA ILE A 116 16.33 -4.33 -1.45
C ILE A 116 15.39 -3.13 -1.58
N THR A 117 14.58 -2.83 -0.55
CA THR A 117 13.63 -1.72 -0.58
C THR A 117 14.18 -0.42 -0.01
N TYR A 118 15.29 -0.47 0.67
CA TYR A 118 16.12 0.69 1.00
C TYR A 118 17.62 0.31 1.01
N LYS A 119 18.49 1.29 0.81
CA LYS A 119 19.94 1.15 0.83
C LYS A 119 20.56 2.26 1.68
N ASN A 120 21.70 1.96 2.29
CA ASN A 120 22.56 2.98 2.89
C ASN A 120 23.46 3.57 1.79
N ALA A 121 23.44 4.88 1.63
CA ALA A 121 24.40 5.58 0.79
C ALA A 121 25.75 5.70 1.49
N GLU A 122 26.81 6.08 0.73
CA GLU A 122 28.17 6.22 1.25
C GLU A 122 28.30 7.29 2.35
N ASP A 123 27.43 8.31 2.31
CA ASP A 123 27.35 9.37 3.33
C ASP A 123 26.55 8.98 4.58
N GLY A 124 26.06 7.73 4.65
CA GLY A 124 25.26 7.19 5.74
C GLY A 124 23.76 7.54 5.65
N THR A 125 23.34 8.25 4.63
CA THR A 125 21.89 8.49 4.41
C THR A 125 21.18 7.23 3.94
N ILE A 126 19.88 7.15 4.25
CA ILE A 126 19.03 6.03 3.80
C ILE A 126 18.27 6.45 2.55
N VAL A 127 18.40 5.63 1.50
CA VAL A 127 17.74 5.85 0.22
C VAL A 127 16.72 4.74 -0.03
N GLY A 128 15.43 5.09 0.01
CA GLY A 128 14.35 4.18 -0.36
C GLY A 128 14.35 3.89 -1.87
N GLN A 129 14.00 2.66 -2.21
CA GLN A 129 14.10 2.16 -3.60
C GLN A 129 12.75 2.16 -4.34
N LEU A 130 11.65 2.54 -3.66
CA LEU A 130 10.30 2.56 -4.22
C LEU A 130 9.85 3.98 -4.63
N SER A 131 10.78 4.81 -5.13
CA SER A 131 10.52 6.22 -5.48
C SER A 131 9.79 6.38 -6.83
N ARG A 132 9.79 5.35 -7.66
CA ARG A 132 9.17 5.36 -8.99
C ARG A 132 7.67 5.07 -8.93
N GLN A 133 7.23 4.31 -7.93
CA GLN A 133 5.88 3.80 -7.83
C GLN A 133 4.90 4.84 -7.27
N LYS A 134 3.73 4.92 -7.88
CA LYS A 134 2.58 5.62 -7.28
C LYS A 134 2.00 4.77 -6.16
N ALA A 135 1.49 5.38 -5.11
CA ALA A 135 0.83 4.65 -4.03
C ALA A 135 -0.51 5.27 -3.65
N LEU A 136 -1.53 4.43 -3.54
CA LEU A 136 -2.86 4.77 -3.06
C LEU A 136 -3.19 3.92 -1.84
N PHE A 137 -3.47 4.60 -0.72
CA PHE A 137 -4.01 3.99 0.48
C PHE A 137 -5.51 4.27 0.56
N ILE A 138 -6.32 3.22 0.52
CA ILE A 138 -7.77 3.27 0.68
C ILE A 138 -8.09 2.79 2.08
N THR A 139 -8.45 3.70 2.97
CA THR A 139 -8.73 3.35 4.36
C THR A 139 -10.21 3.52 4.71
N THR A 140 -10.71 2.67 5.59
CA THR A 140 -12.07 2.77 6.11
C THR A 140 -12.05 2.84 7.62
N ARG A 141 -12.78 3.82 8.19
CA ARG A 141 -12.72 4.14 9.61
C ARG A 141 -14.11 4.17 10.22
N GLY A 142 -14.25 3.57 11.40
CA GLY A 142 -15.50 3.52 12.13
C GLY A 142 -15.94 4.89 12.63
N ALA A 143 -15.00 5.64 13.21
CA ALA A 143 -15.19 6.98 13.74
C ALA A 143 -14.81 8.08 12.73
N ASP A 144 -15.18 9.33 13.03
CA ASP A 144 -14.73 10.51 12.29
C ASP A 144 -13.41 11.02 12.90
N LEU A 145 -12.30 10.82 12.18
CA LEU A 145 -10.97 11.25 12.60
C LEU A 145 -10.48 12.50 11.85
N ARG A 146 -11.37 13.17 11.10
CA ARG A 146 -10.99 14.39 10.38
C ARG A 146 -10.58 15.49 11.35
N PRO A 147 -9.76 16.45 10.93
CA PRO A 147 -9.35 17.57 11.78
C PRO A 147 -10.54 18.26 12.49
N GLY A 148 -10.40 18.52 13.79
CA GLY A 148 -11.42 19.13 14.61
C GLY A 148 -12.52 18.20 15.13
N LYS A 149 -12.47 16.90 14.81
CA LYS A 149 -13.40 15.89 15.37
C LYS A 149 -12.85 15.29 16.66
N ALA A 150 -13.74 14.75 17.50
CA ALA A 150 -13.39 14.26 18.84
C ALA A 150 -12.27 13.19 18.86
N PHE A 151 -12.19 12.38 17.83
CA PHE A 151 -11.20 11.29 17.74
C PHE A 151 -10.02 11.60 16.83
N SER A 152 -9.86 12.84 16.35
CA SER A 152 -8.81 13.20 15.38
C SER A 152 -7.39 12.91 15.87
N SER A 153 -7.13 13.05 17.16
CA SER A 153 -5.81 12.75 17.77
C SER A 153 -5.50 11.26 17.90
N MET A 154 -6.46 10.38 17.66
CA MET A 154 -6.29 8.94 17.80
C MET A 154 -5.90 8.24 16.47
N ASP A 155 -5.67 9.00 15.42
CA ASP A 155 -5.19 8.44 14.15
C ASP A 155 -3.71 7.99 14.26
N ALA A 156 -3.49 6.74 14.59
CA ALA A 156 -2.19 6.09 14.52
C ALA A 156 -1.97 5.33 13.20
N LEU A 157 -2.98 5.27 12.30
CA LEU A 157 -2.88 4.58 11.02
C LEU A 157 -2.12 5.41 9.99
N THR A 158 -2.60 6.63 9.71
CA THR A 158 -2.02 7.48 8.65
C THR A 158 -0.56 7.84 8.93
N PRO A 159 -0.16 8.27 10.15
CA PRO A 159 1.24 8.56 10.44
C PRO A 159 2.14 7.33 10.30
N ALA A 160 1.68 6.15 10.74
CA ALA A 160 2.45 4.91 10.64
C ALA A 160 2.66 4.49 9.17
N LEU A 161 1.63 4.58 8.32
CA LEU A 161 1.75 4.30 6.89
C LEU A 161 2.70 5.29 6.19
N LYS A 162 2.56 6.59 6.47
CA LYS A 162 3.45 7.61 5.93
C LYS A 162 4.90 7.34 6.31
N ALA A 163 5.19 7.08 7.59
CA ALA A 163 6.54 6.81 8.05
C ALA A 163 7.14 5.57 7.38
N ALA A 164 6.42 4.44 7.38
CA ALA A 164 6.92 3.19 6.82
C ALA A 164 7.18 3.27 5.31
N PHE A 165 6.25 3.84 4.55
CA PHE A 165 6.38 3.88 3.09
C PHE A 165 7.30 5.01 2.61
N SER A 166 7.36 6.15 3.30
CA SER A 166 8.38 7.17 3.04
C SER A 166 9.79 6.61 3.26
N PHE A 167 10.02 5.80 4.29
CA PHE A 167 11.31 5.18 4.56
C PHE A 167 11.80 4.28 3.41
N VAL A 168 10.90 3.56 2.76
CA VAL A 168 11.23 2.72 1.59
C VAL A 168 11.17 3.49 0.26
N GLY A 169 10.92 4.79 0.29
CA GLY A 169 11.05 5.69 -0.86
C GLY A 169 9.75 6.07 -1.55
N VAL A 170 8.59 5.66 -1.06
CA VAL A 170 7.30 6.09 -1.65
C VAL A 170 7.09 7.57 -1.37
N ASN A 171 7.12 8.37 -2.43
CA ASN A 171 6.91 9.80 -2.37
C ASN A 171 5.43 10.14 -2.60
N GLU A 172 4.91 11.09 -1.81
CA GLU A 172 3.57 11.66 -1.96
C GLU A 172 2.44 10.62 -2.12
N PRO A 173 2.32 9.62 -1.23
CA PRO A 173 1.24 8.64 -1.32
C PRO A 173 -0.12 9.33 -1.18
N ARG A 174 -1.08 8.90 -2.01
CA ARG A 174 -2.47 9.36 -1.93
C ARG A 174 -3.21 8.57 -0.85
N PHE A 175 -4.05 9.26 -0.09
CA PHE A 175 -4.92 8.66 0.92
C PHE A 175 -6.36 8.99 0.61
N VAL A 176 -7.20 7.98 0.48
CA VAL A 176 -8.65 8.12 0.36
C VAL A 176 -9.31 7.44 1.55
N ASP A 177 -9.97 8.23 2.38
CA ASP A 177 -10.55 7.80 3.65
C ASP A 177 -12.07 7.79 3.60
N ALA A 178 -12.70 6.61 3.73
CA ALA A 178 -14.13 6.51 3.97
C ALA A 178 -14.40 6.57 5.49
N GLN A 179 -14.90 7.72 5.96
CA GLN A 179 -15.22 7.99 7.37
C GLN A 179 -16.27 9.09 7.55
N PRO A 180 -17.12 9.01 8.63
CA PRO A 180 -17.27 7.90 9.58
C PRO A 180 -18.12 6.76 9.00
N LEU A 181 -17.91 5.51 9.48
CA LEU A 181 -18.71 4.37 9.03
C LEU A 181 -19.46 3.68 10.16
N GLN A 182 -18.78 2.91 11.03
CA GLN A 182 -19.44 2.06 12.02
C GLN A 182 -20.10 2.84 13.14
N PHE A 183 -19.49 3.93 13.58
CA PHE A 183 -19.98 4.77 14.69
C PHE A 183 -20.71 6.00 14.20
N SER A 184 -21.57 5.83 13.18
CA SER A 184 -22.37 6.90 12.59
C SER A 184 -23.74 6.37 12.16
N ASP A 185 -24.66 7.29 11.91
CA ASP A 185 -25.95 6.97 11.30
C ASP A 185 -25.81 6.56 9.83
N GLN A 186 -26.91 6.14 9.24
CA GLN A 186 -26.92 5.64 7.86
C GLN A 186 -26.64 6.75 6.84
N GLU A 187 -27.08 7.97 7.10
CA GLU A 187 -26.88 9.12 6.20
C GLU A 187 -25.40 9.49 6.14
N ALA A 188 -24.76 9.68 7.30
CA ALA A 188 -23.32 9.97 7.39
C ALA A 188 -22.46 8.87 6.76
N ARG A 189 -22.83 7.59 6.95
CA ARG A 189 -22.15 6.44 6.32
C ARG A 189 -22.27 6.50 4.80
N THR A 190 -23.47 6.73 4.27
CA THR A 190 -23.71 6.81 2.82
C THR A 190 -22.92 7.95 2.21
N GLU A 191 -22.91 9.11 2.85
CA GLU A 191 -22.17 10.27 2.41
C GLU A 191 -20.64 10.05 2.48
N ALA A 192 -20.13 9.37 3.52
CA ALA A 192 -18.71 9.02 3.62
C ALA A 192 -18.26 8.12 2.46
N LEU A 193 -19.04 7.11 2.12
CA LEU A 193 -18.76 6.23 0.99
C LEU A 193 -18.87 6.97 -0.35
N ARG A 194 -19.88 7.81 -0.53
CA ARG A 194 -20.06 8.61 -1.74
C ARG A 194 -18.85 9.54 -1.99
N ARG A 195 -18.36 10.22 -0.94
CA ARG A 195 -17.15 11.07 -1.04
C ARG A 195 -15.91 10.26 -1.41
N ALA A 196 -15.69 9.13 -0.74
CA ALA A 196 -14.54 8.27 -1.03
C ALA A 196 -14.56 7.78 -2.49
N LYS A 197 -15.74 7.37 -3.01
CA LYS A 197 -15.90 6.96 -4.42
C LYS A 197 -15.60 8.10 -5.40
N ALA A 198 -16.10 9.30 -5.13
CA ALA A 198 -15.82 10.46 -5.99
C ALA A 198 -14.32 10.82 -5.99
N GLU A 199 -13.65 10.73 -4.84
CA GLU A 199 -12.21 10.96 -4.72
C GLU A 199 -11.42 9.88 -5.47
N LEU A 200 -11.80 8.60 -5.34
CA LEU A 200 -11.19 7.50 -6.09
C LEU A 200 -11.33 7.65 -7.60
N ALA A 201 -12.49 8.11 -8.09
CA ALA A 201 -12.67 8.40 -9.50
C ALA A 201 -11.72 9.51 -9.98
N GLY A 202 -11.51 10.56 -9.18
CA GLY A 202 -10.55 11.61 -9.46
C GLY A 202 -9.11 11.10 -9.52
N VAL A 203 -8.71 10.26 -8.56
CA VAL A 203 -7.37 9.63 -8.57
C VAL A 203 -7.19 8.71 -9.77
N ALA A 204 -8.22 7.96 -10.16
CA ALA A 204 -8.17 7.09 -11.34
C ALA A 204 -7.96 7.89 -12.62
N ALA A 205 -8.69 8.99 -12.80
CA ALA A 205 -8.54 9.90 -13.95
C ALA A 205 -7.13 10.52 -14.00
N GLU A 206 -6.59 10.96 -12.84
CA GLU A 206 -5.23 11.47 -12.72
C GLU A 206 -4.19 10.42 -13.14
N TRP A 207 -4.29 9.19 -12.62
CA TRP A 207 -3.35 8.12 -12.94
C TRP A 207 -3.45 7.70 -14.41
N ALA A 208 -4.65 7.68 -14.98
CA ALA A 208 -4.87 7.38 -16.38
C ALA A 208 -4.23 8.43 -17.30
N ALA A 209 -4.36 9.71 -16.97
CA ALA A 209 -3.72 10.78 -17.73
C ALA A 209 -2.19 10.66 -17.73
N LEU A 210 -1.59 10.38 -16.56
CA LEU A 210 -0.16 10.17 -16.44
C LEU A 210 0.34 8.94 -17.21
N GLU A 211 -0.45 7.85 -17.23
CA GLU A 211 -0.09 6.64 -17.97
C GLU A 211 -0.15 6.85 -19.50
N LYS A 212 -1.16 7.56 -19.98
CA LYS A 212 -1.27 7.93 -21.40
C LYS A 212 -0.08 8.79 -21.87
N MET A 213 0.38 9.73 -21.02
CA MET A 213 1.57 10.53 -21.32
C MET A 213 2.83 9.68 -21.37
N ARG A 214 2.98 8.71 -20.42
CA ARG A 214 4.14 7.80 -20.38
C ARG A 214 4.23 6.92 -21.63
N VAL A 215 3.09 6.37 -22.07
CA VAL A 215 3.04 5.51 -23.26
C VAL A 215 3.30 6.33 -24.53
N GLY A 216 2.70 7.50 -24.68
CA GLY A 216 2.92 8.38 -25.84
C GLY A 216 4.37 8.87 -25.97
N SER A 217 5.06 9.11 -24.84
CA SER A 217 6.49 9.49 -24.86
C SER A 217 7.38 8.32 -25.32
N ALA A 218 7.07 7.09 -24.94
CA ALA A 218 7.85 5.92 -25.31
C ALA A 218 7.71 5.60 -26.83
N GLU A 219 6.55 5.86 -27.44
CA GLU A 219 6.34 5.67 -28.89
C GLU A 219 7.13 6.69 -29.73
N VAL A 220 7.33 7.90 -29.23
CA VAL A 220 8.10 8.95 -29.91
C VAL A 220 9.61 8.68 -29.86
N GLU A 221 10.14 8.07 -28.80
CA GLU A 221 11.56 7.72 -28.68
C GLU A 221 11.97 6.50 -29.53
N THR A 222 11.00 5.71 -29.97
CA THR A 222 11.23 4.49 -30.78
C THR A 222 10.96 4.67 -32.27
N ALA A 223 10.50 5.83 -32.70
CA ALA A 223 10.21 6.22 -34.09
C ALA A 223 11.30 7.11 -34.67
#